data_e74eca2503479f4f727c2748dad27759
#
_entry.id   e74eca2503479f4f727c2748dad27759
#
_cell.length_a   1.000
_cell.length_b   1.000
_cell.length_c   1.000
_cell.angle_alpha   90.00
_cell.angle_beta   90.00
_cell.angle_gamma   90.00
#
_symmetry.space_group_name_H-M   'P 1'
#
loop_
_entity.id
_entity.type
_entity.pdbx_description
1 polymer ?
#
loop_
_entity_poly.entity_id
_entity_poly.type
_entity_poly.pdbx_seq_one_letter_code
_entity_poly.pdbx_strand_id
1 'polypeptide(L)'
;SYRQYKNEDGSIGKNQMKHHYGYFTNTTGNGKDGDAVDVFIGPNVENCEYVYVVDQNNEQGEFDESKVMLGFNSTEHAKKAYMANYSADWTGFRAITKVPLNVFKKWLYRKHKQRKPFSDYTTIKKKRITE
;
A
#
# COMPACT_ATOMS: atom_id res chain seq x y z
N SER A 1 -3.53 -6.97 -11.66
CA SER A 1 -3.04 -5.88 -12.43
C SER A 1 -3.62 -4.56 -11.96
N TYR A 2 -3.22 -3.54 -12.59
CA TYR A 2 -3.47 -2.18 -12.22
C TYR A 2 -4.60 -1.59 -13.07
N ARG A 3 -5.48 -0.86 -12.41
CA ARG A 3 -6.55 -0.14 -13.09
C ARG A 3 -6.22 1.35 -13.06
N GLN A 4 -6.18 1.95 -14.24
CA GLN A 4 -5.95 3.36 -14.33
C GLN A 4 -7.18 4.13 -13.86
N TYR A 5 -6.96 5.09 -12.99
CA TYR A 5 -8.04 5.92 -12.48
C TYR A 5 -8.54 6.85 -13.58
N LYS A 6 -9.85 6.92 -13.77
CA LYS A 6 -10.47 7.80 -14.75
C LYS A 6 -11.60 8.58 -14.13
N ASN A 7 -11.72 9.81 -14.54
CA ASN A 7 -12.87 10.63 -14.20
C ASN A 7 -14.05 10.26 -15.09
N GLU A 8 -15.23 10.72 -14.72
CA GLU A 8 -16.44 10.41 -15.46
C GLU A 8 -16.43 10.95 -16.88
N ASP A 9 -15.70 12.03 -17.12
CA ASP A 9 -15.60 12.62 -18.46
C ASP A 9 -14.57 11.91 -19.34
N GLY A 10 -14.01 10.82 -18.83
CA GLY A 10 -13.03 10.04 -19.57
C GLY A 10 -11.60 10.47 -19.38
N SER A 11 -11.36 11.59 -18.72
CA SER A 11 -10.00 12.02 -18.46
C SER A 11 -9.40 11.19 -17.32
N ILE A 12 -8.08 11.17 -17.27
CA ILE A 12 -7.37 10.47 -16.22
C ILE A 12 -7.14 11.44 -15.08
N GLY A 13 -7.37 10.97 -13.85
CA GLY A 13 -7.21 11.81 -12.66
C GLY A 13 -5.77 12.09 -12.29
N LYS A 14 -4.92 12.33 -13.27
CA LYS A 14 -3.49 12.51 -13.07
C LYS A 14 -3.14 13.80 -12.35
N ASN A 15 -4.05 14.75 -12.35
CA ASN A 15 -3.81 16.01 -11.64
C ASN A 15 -3.88 15.85 -10.14
N GLN A 16 -4.53 14.80 -9.66
CA GLN A 16 -4.65 14.50 -8.26
C GLN A 16 -3.64 13.46 -7.80
N MET A 17 -3.01 12.75 -8.72
CA MET A 17 -2.09 11.66 -8.39
C MET A 17 -0.71 11.94 -8.96
N LYS A 18 0.30 11.82 -8.10
CA LYS A 18 1.69 12.00 -8.50
C LYS A 18 2.29 10.74 -9.14
N HIS A 19 1.66 9.59 -8.92
CA HIS A 19 2.12 8.31 -9.43
C HIS A 19 0.92 7.53 -9.93
N HIS A 20 1.17 6.52 -10.75
CA HIS A 20 0.11 5.62 -11.19
C HIS A 20 -0.49 4.95 -9.97
N TYR A 21 -1.80 4.84 -9.96
CA TYR A 21 -2.55 4.28 -8.85
C TYR A 21 -3.56 3.28 -9.37
N GLY A 22 -3.68 2.16 -8.69
CA GLY A 22 -4.63 1.14 -9.08
C GLY A 22 -4.85 0.13 -7.97
N TYR A 23 -5.11 -1.10 -8.35
CA TYR A 23 -5.29 -2.17 -7.38
C TYR A 23 -4.85 -3.50 -8.01
N PHE A 24 -4.51 -4.45 -7.13
CA PHE A 24 -4.16 -5.80 -7.59
C PHE A 24 -5.45 -6.57 -7.82
N THR A 25 -5.62 -7.12 -9.03
CA THR A 25 -6.80 -7.90 -9.36
C THR A 25 -6.80 -9.21 -8.58
N ASN A 26 -8.00 -9.73 -8.30
CA ASN A 26 -8.19 -11.00 -7.61
C ASN A 26 -7.56 -11.03 -6.22
N THR A 27 -7.53 -9.88 -5.56
CA THR A 27 -7.04 -9.79 -4.18
C THR A 27 -8.13 -9.23 -3.29
N THR A 28 -8.02 -9.56 -1.99
CA THR A 28 -8.87 -8.99 -0.96
C THR A 28 -7.98 -8.26 0.01
N GLY A 29 -8.26 -7.01 0.26
CA GLY A 29 -7.45 -6.20 1.16
C GLY A 29 -7.78 -6.45 2.62
N ASN A 30 -7.03 -5.78 3.48
CA ASN A 30 -7.22 -5.85 4.93
C ASN A 30 -8.08 -4.71 5.47
N GLY A 31 -8.73 -3.97 4.59
CA GLY A 31 -9.64 -2.90 4.97
C GLY A 31 -11.01 -3.43 5.32
N LYS A 32 -11.82 -2.54 5.84
CA LYS A 32 -13.16 -2.87 6.34
C LYS A 32 -14.06 -3.44 5.25
N ASP A 33 -13.94 -2.94 4.02
CA ASP A 33 -14.84 -3.31 2.94
C ASP A 33 -14.40 -4.55 2.18
N GLY A 34 -13.20 -5.05 2.45
CA GLY A 34 -12.66 -6.19 1.72
C GLY A 34 -12.34 -5.89 0.26
N ASP A 35 -12.21 -4.64 -0.09
CA ASP A 35 -11.85 -4.24 -1.45
C ASP A 35 -10.46 -4.75 -1.80
N ALA A 36 -10.17 -4.81 -3.10
CA ALA A 36 -8.87 -5.22 -3.58
C ALA A 36 -7.76 -4.33 -3.01
N VAL A 37 -6.56 -4.89 -2.95
CA VAL A 37 -5.40 -4.17 -2.38
C VAL A 37 -4.97 -3.06 -3.33
N ASP A 38 -4.95 -1.83 -2.84
CA ASP A 38 -4.55 -0.65 -3.61
C ASP A 38 -3.04 -0.57 -3.74
N VAL A 39 -2.58 -0.05 -4.88
CA VAL A 39 -1.15 0.07 -5.15
C VAL A 39 -0.82 1.38 -5.86
N PHE A 40 0.24 2.04 -5.41
CA PHE A 40 0.89 3.14 -6.11
C PHE A 40 2.14 2.58 -6.78
N ILE A 41 2.33 2.89 -8.05
CA ILE A 41 3.44 2.35 -8.84
C ILE A 41 4.48 3.44 -9.10
N GLY A 42 5.68 3.18 -8.64
CA GLY A 42 6.81 4.08 -8.80
C GLY A 42 7.68 3.74 -10.00
N PRO A 43 8.76 4.50 -10.18
CA PRO A 43 9.58 4.41 -11.40
C PRO A 43 10.41 3.16 -11.53
N ASN A 44 10.68 2.43 -10.44
CA ASN A 44 11.58 1.27 -10.47
C ASN A 44 10.86 -0.05 -10.31
N VAL A 45 9.62 -0.13 -10.78
CA VAL A 45 8.79 -1.31 -10.58
C VAL A 45 9.38 -2.57 -11.19
N GLU A 46 10.13 -2.44 -12.27
CA GLU A 46 10.69 -3.61 -12.97
C GLU A 46 11.83 -4.28 -12.19
N ASN A 47 12.49 -3.55 -11.31
CA ASN A 47 13.67 -4.05 -10.61
C ASN A 47 13.50 -4.02 -9.09
N CYS A 48 12.27 -3.99 -8.60
CA CYS A 48 12.05 -3.89 -7.17
C CYS A 48 12.28 -5.22 -6.47
N GLU A 49 13.08 -5.18 -5.41
CA GLU A 49 13.31 -6.33 -4.54
C GLU A 49 12.45 -6.24 -3.28
N TYR A 50 12.06 -5.03 -2.93
CA TYR A 50 11.30 -4.73 -1.73
C TYR A 50 10.03 -3.99 -2.08
N VAL A 51 9.04 -4.18 -1.24
CA VAL A 51 7.77 -3.48 -1.35
C VAL A 51 7.58 -2.69 -0.06
N TYR A 52 6.97 -1.53 -0.15
CA TYR A 52 6.69 -0.71 1.01
C TYR A 52 5.19 -0.66 1.21
N VAL A 53 4.73 -1.05 2.39
CA VAL A 53 3.30 -1.08 2.69
C VAL A 53 2.99 -0.01 3.71
N VAL A 54 2.11 0.90 3.34
CA VAL A 54 1.66 1.98 4.21
C VAL A 54 0.37 1.57 4.88
N ASP A 55 0.38 1.59 6.20
CA ASP A 55 -0.84 1.40 6.98
C ASP A 55 -1.49 2.76 7.18
N GLN A 56 -2.77 2.85 6.89
CA GLN A 56 -3.51 4.09 6.90
C GLN A 56 -4.59 4.06 7.94
N ASN A 57 -4.72 5.17 8.69
CA ASN A 57 -5.78 5.36 9.66
C ASN A 57 -6.93 6.15 9.07
N ASN A 58 -8.12 5.98 9.65
CA ASN A 58 -9.26 6.82 9.35
C ASN A 58 -9.23 8.10 10.18
N GLU A 59 -10.25 8.90 10.06
CA GLU A 59 -10.35 10.20 10.76
C GLU A 59 -10.40 10.05 12.27
N GLN A 60 -10.85 8.91 12.76
CA GLN A 60 -10.93 8.64 14.19
C GLN A 60 -9.62 8.11 14.76
N GLY A 61 -8.58 7.98 13.92
CA GLY A 61 -7.30 7.48 14.37
C GLY A 61 -7.22 5.97 14.45
N GLU A 62 -8.21 5.28 13.93
CA GLU A 62 -8.24 3.82 13.92
C GLU A 62 -7.71 3.30 12.58
N PHE A 63 -7.15 2.08 12.60
CA PHE A 63 -6.66 1.47 11.38
C PHE A 63 -7.78 1.33 10.35
N ASP A 64 -7.49 1.74 9.12
CA ASP A 64 -8.44 1.69 8.01
C ASP A 64 -8.06 0.61 7.00
N GLU A 65 -6.91 0.76 6.36
CA GLU A 65 -6.46 -0.18 5.35
C GLU A 65 -4.98 0.01 5.08
N SER A 66 -4.39 -0.97 4.38
CA SER A 66 -3.02 -0.84 3.93
C SER A 66 -2.99 -0.53 2.44
N LYS A 67 -2.06 0.34 2.03
CA LYS A 67 -1.83 0.68 0.64
C LYS A 67 -0.40 0.33 0.29
N VAL A 68 -0.20 -0.19 -0.91
CA VAL A 68 1.09 -0.71 -1.33
C VAL A 68 1.83 0.32 -2.17
N MET A 69 3.12 0.48 -1.88
CA MET A 69 4.01 1.34 -2.66
C MET A 69 5.01 0.44 -3.36
N LEU A 70 4.82 0.25 -4.66
CA LEU A 70 5.61 -0.68 -5.47
C LEU A 70 6.49 0.07 -6.46
N GLY A 71 7.79 -0.23 -6.47
CA GLY A 71 8.71 0.40 -7.41
C GLY A 71 9.39 1.65 -6.89
N PHE A 72 9.54 1.77 -5.58
CA PHE A 72 10.24 2.88 -4.94
C PHE A 72 11.58 2.38 -4.38
N ASN A 73 12.56 3.29 -4.28
CA ASN A 73 13.94 2.92 -3.98
C ASN A 73 14.23 2.72 -2.50
N SER A 74 13.44 3.34 -1.64
CA SER A 74 13.70 3.33 -0.20
C SER A 74 12.42 3.61 0.55
N THR A 75 12.46 3.37 1.85
CA THR A 75 11.34 3.71 2.73
C THR A 75 10.99 5.19 2.63
N GLU A 76 12.02 6.05 2.64
CA GLU A 76 11.80 7.48 2.56
C GLU A 76 11.20 7.91 1.24
N HIS A 77 11.69 7.32 0.14
CA HIS A 77 11.16 7.60 -1.19
C HIS A 77 9.68 7.21 -1.26
N ALA A 78 9.35 6.02 -0.77
CA ALA A 78 7.97 5.53 -0.78
C ALA A 78 7.05 6.40 0.09
N LYS A 79 7.51 6.75 1.29
CA LYS A 79 6.72 7.60 2.18
C LYS A 79 6.46 8.97 1.57
N LYS A 80 7.48 9.56 0.99
CA LYS A 80 7.35 10.87 0.35
C LYS A 80 6.35 10.80 -0.82
N ALA A 81 6.44 9.74 -1.61
CA ALA A 81 5.52 9.55 -2.72
C ALA A 81 4.08 9.36 -2.23
N TYR A 82 3.89 8.60 -1.15
CA TYR A 82 2.57 8.43 -0.56
C TYR A 82 2.01 9.77 -0.09
N MET A 83 2.79 10.51 0.69
CA MET A 83 2.34 11.77 1.25
C MET A 83 2.04 12.81 0.17
N ALA A 84 2.73 12.74 -0.96
CA ALA A 84 2.55 13.69 -2.06
C ALA A 84 1.16 13.63 -2.68
N ASN A 85 0.41 12.55 -2.44
CA ASN A 85 -0.93 12.40 -2.97
C ASN A 85 -2.02 12.93 -2.04
N TYR A 86 -1.62 13.48 -0.91
CA TYR A 86 -2.55 13.98 0.11
C TYR A 86 -2.20 15.42 0.46
N SER A 87 -3.13 16.08 1.13
CA SER A 87 -2.90 17.47 1.57
C SER A 87 -1.84 17.52 2.67
N ALA A 88 -1.29 18.71 2.90
CA ALA A 88 -0.22 18.90 3.87
C ALA A 88 -0.65 18.54 5.30
N ASP A 89 -1.93 18.63 5.58
CA ASP A 89 -2.48 18.31 6.91
C ASP A 89 -3.01 16.89 7.01
N TRP A 90 -2.66 16.03 6.06
CA TRP A 90 -3.10 14.63 6.07
C TRP A 90 -2.59 13.91 7.31
N THR A 91 -3.49 13.28 8.05
CA THR A 91 -3.17 12.60 9.30
C THR A 91 -3.37 11.08 9.22
N GLY A 92 -3.65 10.57 8.03
CA GLY A 92 -3.94 9.15 7.85
C GLY A 92 -2.73 8.23 7.81
N PHE A 93 -1.52 8.77 7.72
CA PHE A 93 -0.32 7.94 7.74
C PHE A 93 -0.12 7.34 9.12
N ARG A 94 -0.12 6.01 9.21
CA ARG A 94 0.11 5.33 10.49
C ARG A 94 1.50 4.73 10.56
N ALA A 95 1.89 3.98 9.55
CA ALA A 95 3.19 3.30 9.55
C ALA A 95 3.55 2.91 8.13
N ILE A 96 4.83 2.67 7.91
CA ILE A 96 5.30 2.12 6.63
C ILE A 96 6.25 0.97 6.94
N THR A 97 6.09 -0.12 6.22
CA THR A 97 6.87 -1.34 6.43
C THR A 97 7.56 -1.73 5.14
N LYS A 98 8.88 -1.90 5.20
CA LYS A 98 9.66 -2.43 4.10
C LYS A 98 9.64 -3.95 4.20
N VAL A 99 9.30 -4.62 3.10
CA VAL A 99 9.15 -6.07 3.11
C VAL A 99 9.71 -6.64 1.80
N PRO A 100 10.41 -7.79 1.85
CA PRO A 100 10.85 -8.45 0.61
C PRO A 100 9.64 -8.83 -0.25
N LEU A 101 9.82 -8.75 -1.56
CA LEU A 101 8.73 -9.01 -2.50
C LEU A 101 8.11 -10.38 -2.29
N ASN A 102 8.91 -11.42 -2.06
CA ASN A 102 8.38 -12.76 -1.89
C ASN A 102 7.52 -12.90 -0.62
N VAL A 103 7.89 -12.21 0.45
CA VAL A 103 7.10 -12.19 1.68
C VAL A 103 5.81 -11.42 1.46
N PHE A 104 5.90 -10.28 0.78
CA PHE A 104 4.72 -9.49 0.46
C PHE A 104 3.70 -10.30 -0.35
N LYS A 105 4.16 -11.07 -1.33
CA LYS A 105 3.27 -11.87 -2.16
C LYS A 105 2.47 -12.88 -1.36
N LYS A 106 3.07 -13.46 -0.32
CA LYS A 106 2.36 -14.39 0.54
C LYS A 106 1.18 -13.73 1.24
N TRP A 107 1.38 -12.51 1.70
CA TRP A 107 0.30 -11.74 2.31
C TRP A 107 -0.72 -11.33 1.26
N LEU A 108 -0.25 -10.85 0.10
CA LEU A 108 -1.12 -10.32 -0.95
C LEU A 108 -2.16 -11.34 -1.40
N TYR A 109 -1.75 -12.60 -1.53
CA TYR A 109 -2.61 -13.63 -2.08
C TYR A 109 -3.40 -14.41 -1.03
N ARG A 110 -3.37 -13.98 0.21
CA ARG A 110 -4.26 -14.56 1.23
C ARG A 110 -5.68 -14.15 0.92
N LYS A 111 -6.59 -15.12 0.91
CA LYS A 111 -8.00 -14.85 0.63
C LYS A 111 -8.67 -14.09 1.77
N HIS A 112 -8.26 -14.37 3.00
CA HIS A 112 -8.82 -13.73 4.18
C HIS A 112 -7.69 -13.06 4.94
N LYS A 113 -7.66 -11.73 4.89
CA LYS A 113 -6.69 -10.96 5.63
C LYS A 113 -7.35 -10.43 6.90
N GLN A 114 -6.63 -10.52 8.00
CA GLN A 114 -7.10 -9.93 9.23
C GLN A 114 -7.12 -8.40 9.08
N ARG A 115 -8.08 -7.77 9.74
CA ARG A 115 -8.20 -6.32 9.72
C ARG A 115 -7.25 -5.70 10.71
N LYS A 116 -5.97 -5.79 10.41
CA LYS A 116 -4.92 -5.23 11.25
C LYS A 116 -3.82 -4.66 10.38
N PRO A 117 -3.00 -3.75 10.92
CA PRO A 117 -1.91 -3.16 10.16
C PRO A 117 -0.97 -4.23 9.60
N PHE A 118 -0.47 -3.99 8.41
CA PHE A 118 0.51 -4.87 7.80
C PHE A 118 1.78 -4.95 8.67
N SER A 119 2.12 -3.88 9.36
CA SER A 119 3.26 -3.86 10.24
C SER A 119 3.19 -4.93 11.33
N ASP A 120 1.98 -5.23 11.80
CA ASP A 120 1.79 -6.27 12.81
C ASP A 120 2.08 -7.65 12.23
N TYR A 121 1.72 -7.87 10.98
CA TYR A 121 1.99 -9.14 10.31
C TYR A 121 3.48 -9.40 10.22
N THR A 122 4.25 -8.43 9.77
CA THR A 122 5.69 -8.61 9.59
C THR A 122 6.42 -8.70 10.93
N THR A 123 5.93 -8.01 11.95
CA THR A 123 6.52 -8.06 13.28
C THR A 123 6.40 -9.45 13.89
N ILE A 124 5.23 -10.07 13.75
CA ILE A 124 5.02 -11.42 14.24
C ILE A 124 5.97 -12.40 13.56
N LYS A 125 6.10 -12.28 12.25
CA LYS A 125 6.98 -13.14 11.48
C LYS A 125 8.44 -12.98 11.90
N LYS A 126 8.84 -11.75 12.14
CA LYS A 126 10.20 -11.44 12.58
C LYS A 126 10.52 -12.09 13.91
N LYS A 127 9.58 -12.08 14.84
CA LYS A 127 9.77 -12.71 16.14
C LYS A 127 10.01 -14.20 16.01
N ARG A 128 9.29 -14.85 15.12
CA ARG A 128 9.47 -16.30 14.90
C ARG A 128 10.85 -16.64 14.40
N ILE A 129 11.39 -15.78 13.54
CA ILE A 129 12.72 -16.01 12.97
C ILE A 129 13.80 -15.85 14.00
N THR A 130 13.64 -14.91 14.92
CA THR A 130 14.65 -14.61 15.91
C THR A 130 14.64 -15.55 17.09
N GLU A 131 13.62 -16.34 17.23
CA GLU A 131 13.60 -17.35 18.26
C GLU A 131 14.35 -18.59 17.83
#